data_3b5a8e7a88c207bd588b09a34b96dbce
#
_entry.id   3b5a8e7a88c207bd588b09a34b96dbce
#
_cell.length_a   1.000
_cell.length_b   1.000
_cell.length_c   1.000
_cell.angle_alpha   90.00
_cell.angle_beta   90.00
_cell.angle_gamma   90.00
#
_symmetry.space_group_name_H-M   'P 1'
#
loop_
_entity.id
_entity.type
_entity.pdbx_description
1 polymer ?
#
loop_
_entity_poly.entity_id
_entity_poly.type
_entity_poly.pdbx_seq_one_letter_code
_entity_poly.pdbx_strand_id
1 'polypeptide(L)'
;STLGWPDKTEDLKYYYPTNTLVTGYDIIFFWVARMVFSGLYCMDDIPFENVLIHGIVRDSEGRKMSKSLGNGVDPIDVIDKYGSDALRFTLITGNAPGNDTRYYPERVEASRNFANKIWNASRFVLMNMDEDIINKYKDCKNYTAADKWILSKLNTLVKEITDNIEKFELGIA
;
A
#
# COMPACT_ATOMS: atom_id res chain seq x y z
N SER A 1 19.75 7.26 -18.63
CA SER A 1 20.47 6.43 -19.61
C SER A 1 19.88 5.02 -19.72
N THR A 2 19.38 4.41 -18.65
CA THR A 2 18.75 3.06 -18.70
C THR A 2 17.53 2.99 -19.63
N LEU A 3 16.77 4.06 -19.75
CA LEU A 3 15.64 4.15 -20.68
C LEU A 3 16.03 4.66 -22.08
N GLY A 4 17.33 4.82 -22.35
CA GLY A 4 17.86 5.20 -23.66
C GLY A 4 18.23 6.67 -23.80
N TRP A 5 17.97 7.55 -22.80
CA TRP A 5 18.39 8.95 -22.91
C TRP A 5 19.90 9.07 -23.23
N PRO A 6 20.33 9.94 -24.16
CA PRO A 6 19.59 11.08 -24.74
C PRO A 6 18.71 10.78 -25.96
N ASP A 7 18.65 9.53 -26.41
CA ASP A 7 17.82 9.15 -27.55
C ASP A 7 16.33 9.11 -27.15
N LYS A 8 15.45 9.44 -28.11
CA LYS A 8 14.00 9.39 -27.91
C LYS A 8 13.48 7.96 -28.13
N THR A 9 13.71 7.07 -27.15
CA THR A 9 13.25 5.69 -27.21
C THR A 9 11.80 5.56 -26.79
N GLU A 10 11.14 4.46 -27.16
CA GLU A 10 9.77 4.14 -26.72
C GLU A 10 9.71 3.93 -25.20
N ASP A 11 10.75 3.30 -24.60
CA ASP A 11 10.84 3.13 -23.16
C ASP A 11 10.90 4.47 -22.42
N LEU A 12 11.72 5.43 -22.93
CA LEU A 12 11.80 6.75 -22.33
C LEU A 12 10.44 7.46 -22.38
N LYS A 13 9.76 7.39 -23.51
CA LYS A 13 8.43 8.00 -23.71
C LYS A 13 7.36 7.36 -22.79
N TYR A 14 7.46 6.06 -22.53
CA TYR A 14 6.49 5.34 -21.72
C TYR A 14 6.70 5.53 -20.22
N TYR A 15 7.95 5.52 -19.76
CA TYR A 15 8.27 5.54 -18.33
C TYR A 15 8.61 6.93 -17.77
N TYR A 16 8.76 7.96 -18.62
CA TYR A 16 9.04 9.32 -18.18
C TYR A 16 7.99 10.30 -18.74
N PRO A 17 7.37 11.16 -17.89
CA PRO A 17 7.52 11.22 -16.43
C PRO A 17 6.88 10.05 -15.69
N THR A 18 7.33 9.79 -14.47
CA THR A 18 6.73 8.82 -13.55
C THR A 18 5.45 9.38 -12.95
N ASN A 19 4.41 8.56 -12.76
CA ASN A 19 3.14 9.02 -12.17
C ASN A 19 3.31 9.42 -10.70
N THR A 20 3.95 8.57 -9.89
CA THR A 20 4.08 8.81 -8.45
C THR A 20 5.45 8.42 -7.94
N LEU A 21 6.09 9.35 -7.23
CA LEU A 21 7.28 9.08 -6.40
C LEU A 21 6.85 8.88 -4.96
N VAL A 22 7.31 7.79 -4.32
CA VAL A 22 7.12 7.54 -2.89
C VAL A 22 8.44 7.73 -2.18
N THR A 23 8.49 8.58 -1.15
CA THR A 23 9.74 8.95 -0.46
C THR A 23 9.52 9.30 1.00
N GLY A 24 10.55 9.10 1.84
CA GLY A 24 10.59 9.65 3.18
C GLY A 24 10.84 11.16 3.18
N TYR A 25 10.32 11.86 4.17
CA TYR A 25 10.52 13.31 4.30
C TYR A 25 11.98 13.70 4.53
N ASP A 26 12.79 12.82 5.11
CA ASP A 26 14.17 13.09 5.49
C ASP A 26 15.15 13.16 4.31
N ILE A 27 14.75 12.71 3.13
CA ILE A 27 15.57 12.73 1.92
C ILE A 27 15.00 13.62 0.80
N ILE A 28 13.99 14.43 1.07
CA ILE A 28 13.40 15.33 0.08
C ILE A 28 14.47 16.23 -0.53
N PHE A 29 15.27 16.87 0.32
CA PHE A 29 16.26 17.86 -0.13
C PHE A 29 17.43 17.21 -0.88
N PHE A 30 17.93 16.09 -0.38
CA PHE A 30 19.11 15.45 -0.96
C PHE A 30 18.83 14.53 -2.13
N TRP A 31 17.59 14.07 -2.28
CA TRP A 31 17.23 13.10 -3.30
C TRP A 31 16.14 13.60 -4.24
N VAL A 32 15.01 14.01 -3.73
CA VAL A 32 13.87 14.45 -4.55
C VAL A 32 14.21 15.73 -5.32
N ALA A 33 14.78 16.72 -4.64
CA ALA A 33 15.21 17.97 -5.29
C ALA A 33 16.22 17.72 -6.43
N ARG A 34 17.14 16.75 -6.24
CA ARG A 34 18.10 16.37 -7.30
C ARG A 34 17.41 15.74 -8.51
N MET A 35 16.41 14.91 -8.32
CA MET A 35 15.63 14.35 -9.42
C MET A 35 14.88 15.46 -10.18
N VAL A 36 14.28 16.41 -9.46
CA VAL A 36 13.55 17.52 -10.06
C VAL A 36 14.47 18.37 -10.93
N PHE A 37 15.59 18.88 -10.39
CA PHE A 37 16.45 19.74 -11.21
C PHE A 37 17.18 18.98 -12.33
N SER A 38 17.51 17.69 -12.13
CA SER A 38 18.08 16.87 -13.22
C SER A 38 17.06 16.61 -14.31
N GLY A 39 15.81 16.32 -13.96
CA GLY A 39 14.72 16.17 -14.91
C GLY A 39 14.50 17.43 -15.75
N LEU A 40 14.35 18.56 -15.08
CA LEU A 40 14.17 19.84 -15.77
C LEU A 40 15.37 20.20 -16.65
N TYR A 41 16.59 19.96 -16.18
CA TYR A 41 17.80 20.26 -16.96
C TYR A 41 18.01 19.34 -18.16
N CYS A 42 17.77 18.04 -18.00
CA CYS A 42 18.08 17.05 -19.05
C CYS A 42 16.90 16.78 -19.98
N MET A 43 15.67 16.86 -19.48
CA MET A 43 14.45 16.46 -20.19
C MET A 43 13.52 17.63 -20.51
N ASP A 44 13.78 18.82 -19.93
CA ASP A 44 12.89 20.00 -20.00
C ASP A 44 11.46 19.69 -19.52
N ASP A 45 11.33 18.72 -18.62
CA ASP A 45 10.05 18.26 -18.09
C ASP A 45 10.20 17.77 -16.64
N ILE A 46 9.08 17.75 -15.90
CA ILE A 46 9.04 17.27 -14.53
C ILE A 46 9.23 15.74 -14.50
N PRO A 47 9.98 15.18 -13.52
CA PRO A 47 10.25 13.75 -13.47
C PRO A 47 9.08 12.90 -12.94
N PHE A 48 8.10 13.49 -12.26
CA PHE A 48 6.93 12.81 -11.68
C PHE A 48 5.79 13.81 -11.43
N GLU A 49 4.57 13.30 -11.51
CA GLU A 49 3.34 14.10 -11.32
C GLU A 49 2.98 14.27 -9.85
N ASN A 50 3.13 13.19 -9.06
CA ASN A 50 2.76 13.16 -7.65
C ASN A 50 3.95 12.76 -6.78
N VAL A 51 3.99 13.27 -5.55
CA VAL A 51 4.98 12.87 -4.54
C VAL A 51 4.24 12.49 -3.26
N LEU A 52 4.26 11.19 -2.93
CA LEU A 52 3.78 10.71 -1.65
C LEU A 52 4.94 10.72 -0.64
N ILE A 53 4.83 11.61 0.35
CA ILE A 53 5.82 11.76 1.40
C ILE A 53 5.35 10.98 2.63
N HIS A 54 6.10 9.96 3.02
CA HIS A 54 5.84 9.17 4.23
C HIS A 54 6.80 9.51 5.36
N GLY A 55 6.39 9.21 6.59
CA GLY A 55 7.26 9.26 7.76
C GLY A 55 8.24 8.09 7.80
N ILE A 56 9.10 8.06 8.79
CA ILE A 56 10.05 6.97 9.02
C ILE A 56 9.57 6.04 10.14
N VAL A 57 9.98 4.78 10.06
CA VAL A 57 9.71 3.81 11.12
C VAL A 57 10.77 3.99 12.22
N ARG A 58 10.29 4.14 13.45
CA ARG A 58 11.11 4.30 14.66
C ARG A 58 10.99 3.07 15.55
N ASP A 59 11.93 2.90 16.47
CA ASP A 59 11.82 1.86 17.50
C ASP A 59 10.65 2.13 18.47
N SER A 60 10.40 1.22 19.40
CA SER A 60 9.32 1.33 20.39
C SER A 60 9.46 2.55 21.31
N GLU A 61 10.68 3.05 21.51
CA GLU A 61 10.97 4.26 22.29
C GLU A 61 10.86 5.55 21.45
N GLY A 62 10.64 5.43 20.13
CA GLY A 62 10.52 6.57 19.23
C GLY A 62 11.87 7.08 18.68
N ARG A 63 12.96 6.34 18.90
CA ARG A 63 14.28 6.71 18.35
C ARG A 63 14.40 6.25 16.89
N LYS A 64 15.14 7.01 16.10
CA LYS A 64 15.46 6.61 14.72
C LYS A 64 16.28 5.32 14.74
N MET A 65 15.86 4.33 13.96
CA MET A 65 16.60 3.07 13.82
C MET A 65 17.92 3.31 13.11
N SER A 66 19.02 2.78 13.67
CA SER A 66 20.34 2.85 13.05
C SER A 66 21.17 1.62 13.37
N LYS A 67 22.12 1.31 12.50
CA LYS A 67 23.07 0.21 12.73
C LYS A 67 23.94 0.44 13.96
N SER A 68 24.32 1.69 14.21
CA SER A 68 25.15 2.07 15.35
C SER A 68 24.46 1.91 16.71
N LEU A 69 23.14 2.06 16.76
CA LEU A 69 22.35 1.87 17.98
C LEU A 69 21.90 0.41 18.17
N GLY A 70 22.05 -0.43 17.14
CA GLY A 70 21.61 -1.83 17.19
C GLY A 70 20.10 -2.01 17.39
N ASN A 71 19.31 -0.95 17.16
CA ASN A 71 17.85 -0.95 17.32
C ASN A 71 17.10 -1.16 15.99
N GLY A 72 17.81 -1.51 14.94
CA GLY A 72 17.22 -1.83 13.65
C GLY A 72 16.49 -3.19 13.69
N VAL A 73 15.36 -3.27 13.00
CA VAL A 73 14.63 -4.53 12.79
C VAL A 73 14.86 -4.96 11.36
N ASP A 74 15.33 -6.19 11.18
CA ASP A 74 15.47 -6.77 9.84
C ASP A 74 14.07 -7.14 9.31
N PRO A 75 13.63 -6.56 8.18
CA PRO A 75 12.35 -6.89 7.59
C PRO A 75 12.25 -8.35 7.15
N ILE A 76 13.36 -9.01 6.81
CA ILE A 76 13.36 -10.42 6.42
C ILE A 76 13.02 -11.32 7.63
N ASP A 77 13.60 -11.06 8.79
CA ASP A 77 13.27 -11.80 10.03
C ASP A 77 11.78 -11.65 10.39
N VAL A 78 11.22 -10.46 10.15
CA VAL A 78 9.79 -10.20 10.38
C VAL A 78 8.92 -10.96 9.38
N ILE A 79 9.32 -11.00 8.11
CA ILE A 79 8.63 -11.72 7.03
C ILE A 79 8.65 -13.22 7.32
N ASP A 80 9.78 -13.77 7.72
CA ASP A 80 9.91 -15.20 8.04
C ASP A 80 9.02 -15.60 9.22
N LYS A 81 8.86 -14.71 10.20
CA LYS A 81 8.04 -14.98 11.39
C LYS A 81 6.54 -14.75 11.18
N TYR A 82 6.15 -13.69 10.49
CA TYR A 82 4.76 -13.23 10.43
C TYR A 82 4.15 -13.26 9.03
N GLY A 83 4.96 -13.38 7.98
CA GLY A 83 4.56 -13.28 6.59
C GLY A 83 4.68 -11.87 6.03
N SER A 84 4.92 -11.78 4.70
CA SER A 84 5.08 -10.51 3.98
C SER A 84 3.83 -9.62 4.03
N ASP A 85 2.66 -10.23 3.93
CA ASP A 85 1.38 -9.50 3.95
C ASP A 85 1.16 -8.79 5.27
N ALA A 86 1.49 -9.46 6.40
CA ALA A 86 1.36 -8.89 7.73
C ALA A 86 2.27 -7.66 7.91
N LEU A 87 3.53 -7.74 7.48
CA LEU A 87 4.46 -6.62 7.56
C LEU A 87 3.99 -5.46 6.68
N ARG A 88 3.65 -5.71 5.42
CA ARG A 88 3.20 -4.68 4.46
C ARG A 88 1.94 -4.00 4.95
N PHE A 89 0.96 -4.75 5.41
CA PHE A 89 -0.28 -4.21 5.95
C PHE A 89 -0.04 -3.35 7.20
N THR A 90 0.83 -3.79 8.12
CA THR A 90 1.21 -3.02 9.31
C THR A 90 1.84 -1.66 8.96
N LEU A 91 2.67 -1.62 7.91
CA LEU A 91 3.36 -0.39 7.51
C LEU A 91 2.44 0.63 6.84
N ILE A 92 1.33 0.18 6.26
CA ILE A 92 0.38 1.05 5.56
C ILE A 92 -0.74 1.51 6.48
N THR A 93 -1.24 0.62 7.36
CA THR A 93 -2.42 0.89 8.18
C THR A 93 -2.13 1.80 9.37
N GLY A 94 -3.08 2.67 9.68
CA GLY A 94 -3.06 3.51 10.89
C GLY A 94 -2.02 4.63 10.87
N ASN A 95 -1.51 5.00 9.70
CA ASN A 95 -0.54 6.06 9.52
C ASN A 95 -1.16 7.23 8.76
N ALA A 96 -0.96 8.44 9.26
CA ALA A 96 -1.21 9.65 8.48
C ALA A 96 0.02 9.97 7.62
N PRO A 97 -0.14 10.49 6.39
CA PRO A 97 0.97 10.91 5.55
C PRO A 97 1.95 11.83 6.29
N GLY A 98 3.25 11.61 6.10
CA GLY A 98 4.32 12.41 6.71
C GLY A 98 4.59 12.15 8.21
N ASN A 99 3.81 11.35 8.88
CA ASN A 99 4.02 11.05 10.31
C ASN A 99 4.88 9.80 10.50
N ASP A 100 5.82 9.91 11.47
CA ASP A 100 6.61 8.76 11.90
C ASP A 100 5.76 7.74 12.64
N THR A 101 6.11 6.47 12.47
CA THR A 101 5.46 5.37 13.16
C THR A 101 6.43 4.64 14.05
N ARG A 102 5.93 4.10 15.17
CA ARG A 102 6.71 3.23 16.03
C ARG A 102 6.45 1.78 15.67
N TYR A 103 7.53 1.03 15.56
CA TYR A 103 7.47 -0.41 15.33
C TYR A 103 7.17 -1.16 16.63
N TYR A 104 6.12 -1.97 16.60
CA TYR A 104 5.76 -2.90 17.65
C TYR A 104 5.46 -4.27 17.02
N PRO A 105 6.15 -5.35 17.44
CA PRO A 105 5.90 -6.71 16.93
C PRO A 105 4.43 -7.14 17.06
N GLU A 106 3.75 -6.69 18.11
CA GLU A 106 2.35 -7.01 18.40
C GLU A 106 1.40 -6.46 17.31
N ARG A 107 1.76 -5.32 16.69
CA ARG A 107 0.99 -4.78 15.55
C ARG A 107 1.12 -5.66 14.31
N VAL A 108 2.31 -6.23 14.07
CA VAL A 108 2.51 -7.16 12.95
C VAL A 108 1.74 -8.46 13.19
N GLU A 109 1.74 -8.96 14.42
CA GLU A 109 0.95 -10.13 14.79
C GLU A 109 -0.55 -9.89 14.62
N ALA A 110 -1.06 -8.72 15.03
CA ALA A 110 -2.45 -8.32 14.82
C ALA A 110 -2.80 -8.28 13.32
N SER A 111 -1.91 -7.75 12.48
CA SER A 111 -2.07 -7.72 11.03
C SER A 111 -2.10 -9.12 10.42
N ARG A 112 -1.24 -10.04 10.91
CA ARG A 112 -1.28 -11.46 10.51
C ARG A 112 -2.62 -12.11 10.87
N ASN A 113 -3.10 -11.85 12.07
CA ASN A 113 -4.38 -12.40 12.53
C ASN A 113 -5.56 -11.85 11.71
N PHE A 114 -5.48 -10.58 11.29
CA PHE A 114 -6.47 -9.98 10.39
C PHE A 114 -6.45 -10.65 9.00
N ALA A 115 -5.28 -10.85 8.41
CA ALA A 115 -5.14 -11.57 7.14
C ALA A 115 -5.69 -13.01 7.24
N ASN A 116 -5.37 -13.73 8.33
CA ASN A 116 -5.92 -15.05 8.60
C ASN A 116 -7.46 -15.05 8.75
N LYS A 117 -8.03 -14.00 9.34
CA LYS A 117 -9.48 -13.85 9.44
C LYS A 117 -10.14 -13.79 8.05
N ILE A 118 -9.57 -12.98 7.14
CA ILE A 118 -10.06 -12.88 5.76
C ILE A 118 -9.93 -14.23 5.04
N TRP A 119 -8.76 -14.86 5.16
CA TRP A 119 -8.50 -16.18 4.57
C TRP A 119 -9.51 -17.23 5.04
N ASN A 120 -9.73 -17.34 6.35
CA ASN A 120 -10.65 -18.33 6.89
C ASN A 120 -12.11 -18.04 6.52
N ALA A 121 -12.53 -16.78 6.49
CA ALA A 121 -13.86 -16.39 6.04
C ALA A 121 -14.07 -16.75 4.56
N SER A 122 -13.10 -16.44 3.70
CA SER A 122 -13.13 -16.79 2.27
C SER A 122 -13.15 -18.30 2.06
N ARG A 123 -12.30 -19.03 2.79
CA ARG A 123 -12.28 -20.49 2.74
C ARG A 123 -13.62 -21.10 3.17
N PHE A 124 -14.24 -20.58 4.22
CA PHE A 124 -15.57 -21.04 4.66
C PHE A 124 -16.61 -20.85 3.56
N VAL A 125 -16.63 -19.68 2.91
CA VAL A 125 -17.54 -19.44 1.78
C VAL A 125 -17.29 -20.44 0.65
N LEU A 126 -16.04 -20.60 0.21
CA LEU A 126 -15.67 -21.50 -0.88
C LEU A 126 -16.00 -22.97 -0.58
N MET A 127 -15.87 -23.42 0.66
CA MET A 127 -16.22 -24.79 1.06
C MET A 127 -17.73 -25.06 1.02
N ASN A 128 -18.56 -24.01 1.06
CA ASN A 128 -20.02 -24.09 0.99
C ASN A 128 -20.58 -23.68 -0.38
N MET A 129 -19.70 -23.44 -1.36
CA MET A 129 -20.07 -23.14 -2.74
C MET A 129 -19.75 -24.33 -3.63
N ASP A 130 -20.73 -24.82 -4.36
CA ASP A 130 -20.56 -25.78 -5.45
C ASP A 130 -21.14 -25.24 -6.76
N GLU A 131 -20.87 -25.92 -7.87
CA GLU A 131 -21.35 -25.50 -9.20
C GLU A 131 -22.87 -25.45 -9.27
N ASP A 132 -23.56 -26.33 -8.57
CA ASP A 132 -25.03 -26.39 -8.57
C ASP A 132 -25.61 -25.17 -7.85
N ILE A 133 -25.03 -24.77 -6.71
CA ILE A 133 -25.41 -23.57 -5.97
C ILE A 133 -25.14 -22.32 -6.82
N ILE A 134 -23.94 -22.22 -7.41
CA ILE A 134 -23.58 -21.09 -8.26
C ILE A 134 -24.56 -20.95 -9.43
N ASN A 135 -24.82 -22.04 -10.16
CA ASN A 135 -25.72 -22.03 -11.30
C ASN A 135 -27.17 -21.74 -10.92
N LYS A 136 -27.63 -22.25 -9.77
CA LYS A 136 -28.99 -22.02 -9.26
C LYS A 136 -29.24 -20.55 -8.92
N TYR A 137 -28.24 -19.85 -8.39
CA TYR A 137 -28.39 -18.48 -7.88
C TYR A 137 -27.76 -17.41 -8.78
N LYS A 138 -27.09 -17.78 -9.86
CA LYS A 138 -26.41 -16.86 -10.78
C LYS A 138 -27.31 -15.71 -11.28
N ASP A 139 -28.57 -15.99 -11.55
CA ASP A 139 -29.53 -15.01 -12.06
C ASP A 139 -30.61 -14.65 -11.03
N CYS A 140 -30.37 -14.97 -9.76
CA CYS A 140 -31.32 -14.66 -8.69
C CYS A 140 -31.44 -13.14 -8.49
N LYS A 141 -32.66 -12.62 -8.67
CA LYS A 141 -32.99 -11.20 -8.46
C LYS A 141 -33.84 -10.97 -7.21
N ASN A 142 -34.24 -12.04 -6.52
CA ASN A 142 -35.10 -11.99 -5.34
C ASN A 142 -34.25 -11.83 -4.07
N TYR A 143 -33.71 -10.64 -3.87
CA TYR A 143 -32.92 -10.32 -2.68
C TYR A 143 -33.84 -10.05 -1.48
N THR A 144 -33.49 -10.63 -0.33
CA THR A 144 -34.08 -10.29 0.96
C THR A 144 -33.61 -8.89 1.41
N ALA A 145 -34.21 -8.37 2.47
CA ALA A 145 -33.76 -7.09 3.04
C ALA A 145 -32.30 -7.16 3.53
N ALA A 146 -31.87 -8.30 4.08
CA ALA A 146 -30.50 -8.52 4.53
C ALA A 146 -29.51 -8.54 3.35
N ASP A 147 -29.85 -9.20 2.24
CA ASP A 147 -29.03 -9.22 1.04
C ASP A 147 -28.86 -7.82 0.45
N LYS A 148 -29.92 -7.07 0.34
CA LYS A 148 -29.88 -5.68 -0.13
C LYS A 148 -29.03 -4.78 0.78
N TRP A 149 -29.12 -4.98 2.09
CA TRP A 149 -28.33 -4.23 3.05
C TRP A 149 -26.83 -4.52 2.89
N ILE A 150 -26.43 -5.80 2.82
CA ILE A 150 -24.99 -6.14 2.72
C ILE A 150 -24.41 -5.71 1.38
N LEU A 151 -25.15 -5.84 0.27
CA LEU A 151 -24.71 -5.38 -1.04
C LEU A 151 -24.59 -3.84 -1.10
N SER A 152 -25.53 -3.11 -0.46
CA SER A 152 -25.42 -1.66 -0.34
C SER A 152 -24.18 -1.26 0.46
N LYS A 153 -23.91 -1.93 1.60
CA LYS A 153 -22.70 -1.72 2.40
C LYS A 153 -21.42 -1.99 1.61
N LEU A 154 -21.40 -3.09 0.87
CA LEU A 154 -20.25 -3.44 0.01
C LEU A 154 -19.98 -2.35 -1.03
N ASN A 155 -20.99 -1.89 -1.75
CA ASN A 155 -20.85 -0.86 -2.77
C ASN A 155 -20.34 0.47 -2.18
N THR A 156 -20.87 0.87 -1.01
CA THR A 156 -20.38 2.05 -0.29
C THR A 156 -18.91 1.88 0.10
N LEU A 157 -18.56 0.75 0.71
CA LEU A 157 -17.20 0.46 1.15
C LEU A 157 -16.20 0.45 -0.01
N VAL A 158 -16.54 -0.19 -1.13
CA VAL A 158 -15.69 -0.22 -2.33
C VAL A 158 -15.41 1.20 -2.82
N LYS A 159 -16.45 2.05 -2.87
CA LYS A 159 -16.29 3.44 -3.28
C LYS A 159 -15.40 4.23 -2.30
N GLU A 160 -15.68 4.14 -1.01
CA GLU A 160 -14.92 4.86 0.04
C GLU A 160 -13.44 4.46 0.04
N ILE A 161 -13.15 3.15 -0.03
CA ILE A 161 -11.77 2.66 -0.11
C ILE A 161 -11.06 3.18 -1.37
N THR A 162 -11.72 3.08 -2.53
CA THR A 162 -11.14 3.57 -3.79
C THR A 162 -10.86 5.06 -3.73
N ASP A 163 -11.82 5.86 -3.29
CA ASP A 163 -11.67 7.31 -3.17
C ASP A 163 -10.53 7.70 -2.20
N ASN A 164 -10.34 6.95 -1.11
CA ASN A 164 -9.28 7.20 -0.14
C ASN A 164 -7.90 6.77 -0.67
N ILE A 165 -7.81 5.64 -1.39
CA ILE A 165 -6.57 5.21 -2.03
C ILE A 165 -6.12 6.23 -3.09
N GLU A 166 -7.04 6.72 -3.92
CA GLU A 166 -6.74 7.75 -4.93
C GLU A 166 -6.24 9.07 -4.32
N LYS A 167 -6.65 9.39 -3.10
CA LYS A 167 -6.16 10.55 -2.34
C LYS A 167 -4.90 10.27 -1.52
N PHE A 168 -4.33 9.07 -1.60
CA PHE A 168 -3.25 8.59 -0.73
C PHE A 168 -3.57 8.57 0.76
N GLU A 169 -4.85 8.53 1.14
CA GLU A 169 -5.32 8.41 2.52
C GLU A 169 -5.37 6.94 2.95
N LEU A 170 -4.24 6.23 2.82
CA LEU A 170 -4.13 4.78 2.98
C LEU A 170 -4.49 4.29 4.39
N GLY A 171 -4.31 5.14 5.40
CA GLY A 171 -4.65 4.81 6.79
C GLY A 171 -6.17 4.88 7.06
N ILE A 172 -6.94 5.51 6.16
CA ILE A 172 -8.41 5.62 6.25
C ILE A 172 -9.07 4.54 5.39
N ALA A 173 -8.47 4.23 4.23
CA ALA A 173 -8.92 3.19 3.32
C ALA A 173 -8.91 1.80 3.98
#